data_56d682edb5b14d0f83c4491142e49954
#
_entry.id   56d682edb5b14d0f83c4491142e49954
#
_cell.length_a   1.000
_cell.length_b   1.000
_cell.length_c   1.000
_cell.angle_alpha   90.00
_cell.angle_beta   90.00
_cell.angle_gamma   90.00
#
_symmetry.space_group_name_H-M   'P 1'
#
loop_
_entity.id
_entity.type
_entity.pdbx_description
1 polymer ?
#
loop_
_entity_poly.entity_id
_entity_poly.type
_entity_poly.pdbx_seq_one_letter_code
_entity_poly.pdbx_strand_id
1 'polypeptide(L)'
;MNNINTNKDMINHPDHYQSENGLEVIDVIKEFTSGLEGIEATDTGNILKYICRWKKKNGVEDLKKAKWYLEHLIDYVESTETTETIASDMEKSFKALHDFLQQLNNETVNGFKDEIERDKHNNYDLNEIWFY
;
A
#
# COMPACT_ATOMS: atom_id res chain seq x y z
N MET A 1 7.14 52.55 34.83
CA MET A 1 6.92 51.10 34.98
C MET A 1 5.99 50.65 33.87
N ASN A 2 6.57 50.13 32.81
CA ASN A 2 5.81 49.70 31.64
C ASN A 2 5.29 48.27 31.90
N ASN A 3 4.02 48.20 32.23
CA ASN A 3 3.29 46.92 32.28
C ASN A 3 3.09 46.47 30.82
N ILE A 4 4.03 45.72 30.28
CA ILE A 4 3.85 45.02 29.02
C ILE A 4 2.97 43.82 29.38
N ASN A 5 1.64 44.04 29.31
CA ASN A 5 0.66 42.96 29.33
C ASN A 5 0.75 42.29 27.94
N THR A 6 1.75 41.42 27.79
CA THR A 6 1.78 40.53 26.64
C THR A 6 0.67 39.54 26.82
N ASN A 7 -0.50 39.84 26.27
CA ASN A 7 -1.58 38.91 26.10
C ASN A 7 -1.09 37.84 25.14
N LYS A 8 -0.43 36.81 25.71
CA LYS A 8 0.17 35.71 24.97
C LYS A 8 -0.94 34.95 24.28
N ASP A 9 -0.98 34.92 22.97
CA ASP A 9 -1.99 34.18 22.21
C ASP A 9 -1.69 32.69 22.32
N MET A 10 -2.28 32.08 23.36
CA MET A 10 -2.10 30.66 23.67
C MET A 10 -2.94 29.74 22.78
N ILE A 11 -3.78 30.32 21.92
CA ILE A 11 -4.66 29.57 21.01
C ILE A 11 -4.06 29.50 19.60
N ASN A 12 -3.76 30.67 19.02
CA ASN A 12 -3.31 30.74 17.64
C ASN A 12 -1.80 30.50 17.51
N HIS A 13 -1.00 31.03 18.46
CA HIS A 13 0.46 30.98 18.40
C HIS A 13 1.09 30.61 19.77
N PRO A 14 0.85 29.38 20.29
CA PRO A 14 1.45 28.95 21.54
C PRO A 14 2.97 28.79 21.41
N ASP A 15 3.73 29.33 22.37
CA ASP A 15 5.22 29.32 22.34
C ASP A 15 5.84 27.94 22.16
N HIS A 16 5.20 26.89 22.69
CA HIS A 16 5.71 25.55 22.59
C HIS A 16 5.55 24.93 21.20
N TYR A 17 4.87 25.62 20.29
CA TYR A 17 4.74 25.29 18.88
C TYR A 17 5.50 26.23 17.95
N GLN A 18 6.31 27.11 18.50
CA GLN A 18 7.15 28.01 17.71
C GLN A 18 8.64 27.74 17.97
N SER A 19 9.41 27.77 16.89
CA SER A 19 10.89 27.83 16.97
C SER A 19 11.37 29.21 17.41
N GLU A 20 12.64 29.33 17.75
CA GLU A 20 13.24 30.63 18.08
C GLU A 20 13.21 31.65 16.92
N ASN A 21 13.16 31.15 15.69
CA ASN A 21 13.10 31.94 14.45
C ASN A 21 11.66 32.15 13.93
N GLY A 22 10.64 31.81 14.72
CA GLY A 22 9.24 32.02 14.36
C GLY A 22 8.61 30.95 13.43
N LEU A 23 9.32 29.86 13.13
CA LEU A 23 8.75 28.74 12.39
C LEU A 23 7.74 28.01 13.27
N GLU A 24 6.55 27.78 12.76
CA GLU A 24 5.49 27.10 13.47
C GLU A 24 5.47 25.59 13.16
N VAL A 25 5.23 24.78 14.17
CA VAL A 25 5.16 23.32 14.02
C VAL A 25 4.05 22.90 13.05
N ILE A 26 2.96 23.65 12.98
CA ILE A 26 1.86 23.34 12.05
C ILE A 26 2.30 23.45 10.58
N ASP A 27 3.19 24.38 10.26
CA ASP A 27 3.69 24.54 8.89
C ASP A 27 4.66 23.40 8.54
N VAL A 28 5.46 22.95 9.50
CA VAL A 28 6.29 21.73 9.34
C VAL A 28 5.41 20.51 9.10
N ILE A 29 4.35 20.34 9.91
CA ILE A 29 3.41 19.22 9.74
C ILE A 29 2.79 19.25 8.34
N LYS A 30 2.26 20.38 7.90
CA LYS A 30 1.64 20.52 6.57
C LYS A 30 2.61 20.11 5.46
N GLU A 31 3.85 20.58 5.53
CA GLU A 31 4.85 20.31 4.50
C GLU A 31 5.19 18.82 4.42
N PHE A 32 5.46 18.19 5.57
CA PHE A 32 5.88 16.79 5.60
C PHE A 32 4.74 15.75 5.54
N THR A 33 3.48 16.18 5.65
CA THR A 33 2.31 15.30 5.50
C THR A 33 1.55 15.52 4.21
N SER A 34 1.97 16.43 3.34
CA SER A 34 1.21 16.85 2.14
C SER A 34 0.97 15.72 1.13
N GLY A 35 1.75 14.66 1.15
CA GLY A 35 1.61 13.49 0.28
C GLY A 35 1.15 12.21 1.00
N LEU A 36 0.80 12.32 2.28
CA LEU A 36 0.40 11.19 3.11
C LEU A 36 -1.10 11.18 3.34
N GLU A 37 -1.67 10.00 3.57
CA GLU A 37 -3.10 9.83 3.84
C GLU A 37 -3.34 8.99 5.11
N GLY A 38 -4.54 9.10 5.67
CA GLY A 38 -5.02 8.25 6.77
C GLY A 38 -4.07 8.19 7.98
N ILE A 39 -3.65 6.98 8.33
CA ILE A 39 -2.76 6.71 9.48
C ILE A 39 -1.37 7.30 9.27
N GLU A 40 -0.81 7.22 8.07
CA GLU A 40 0.51 7.77 7.77
C GLU A 40 0.58 9.28 8.04
N ALA A 41 -0.41 10.05 7.56
CA ALA A 41 -0.48 11.48 7.80
C ALA A 41 -0.69 11.80 9.28
N THR A 42 -1.57 11.06 9.95
CA THR A 42 -1.93 11.26 11.36
C THR A 42 -0.73 11.02 12.28
N ASP A 43 -0.07 9.88 12.11
CA ASP A 43 1.05 9.50 12.96
C ASP A 43 2.28 10.35 12.71
N THR A 44 2.63 10.63 11.44
CA THR A 44 3.70 11.54 11.08
C THR A 44 3.47 12.92 11.69
N GLY A 45 2.26 13.47 11.59
CA GLY A 45 1.90 14.75 12.19
C GLY A 45 2.03 14.76 13.72
N ASN A 46 1.63 13.69 14.40
CA ASN A 46 1.77 13.56 15.84
C ASN A 46 3.23 13.40 16.27
N ILE A 47 4.03 12.63 15.55
CA ILE A 47 5.48 12.51 15.79
C ILE A 47 6.13 13.88 15.74
N LEU A 48 5.94 14.61 14.66
CA LEU A 48 6.50 15.97 14.46
C LEU A 48 6.04 16.92 15.58
N LYS A 49 4.76 16.91 15.92
CA LYS A 49 4.20 17.74 16.99
C LYS A 49 4.90 17.49 18.33
N TYR A 50 5.05 16.24 18.73
CA TYR A 50 5.65 15.90 20.02
C TYR A 50 7.16 16.13 20.05
N ILE A 51 7.85 15.80 18.97
CA ILE A 51 9.32 16.03 18.87
C ILE A 51 9.65 17.51 18.84
N CYS A 52 8.86 18.36 18.21
CA CYS A 52 9.14 19.80 18.15
C CYS A 52 8.89 20.51 19.48
N ARG A 53 7.93 20.05 20.30
CA ARG A 53 7.54 20.78 21.52
C ARG A 53 8.02 20.20 22.84
N TRP A 54 8.61 18.99 22.86
CA TRP A 54 8.90 18.24 24.08
C TRP A 54 9.61 19.06 25.18
N LYS A 55 10.64 19.82 24.79
CA LYS A 55 11.43 20.61 25.72
C LYS A 55 10.67 21.77 26.34
N LYS A 56 9.74 22.37 25.57
CA LYS A 56 8.96 23.53 25.98
C LYS A 56 7.65 23.17 26.69
N LYS A 57 7.24 21.88 26.71
CA LYS A 57 5.95 21.47 27.27
C LYS A 57 6.08 20.31 28.27
N ASN A 58 6.02 19.06 27.83
CA ASN A 58 5.86 17.92 28.75
C ASN A 58 7.15 17.07 28.90
N GLY A 59 8.28 17.52 28.37
CA GLY A 59 9.56 16.82 28.53
C GLY A 59 9.51 15.37 28.03
N VAL A 60 9.96 14.45 28.87
CA VAL A 60 10.04 13.02 28.56
C VAL A 60 8.68 12.40 28.17
N GLU A 61 7.58 12.93 28.69
CA GLU A 61 6.24 12.44 28.34
C GLU A 61 5.94 12.65 26.85
N ASP A 62 6.27 13.82 26.30
CA ASP A 62 6.10 14.08 24.86
C ASP A 62 7.02 13.20 24.00
N LEU A 63 8.24 12.91 24.46
CA LEU A 63 9.14 11.96 23.79
C LEU A 63 8.56 10.53 23.77
N LYS A 64 7.94 10.09 24.84
CA LYS A 64 7.25 8.79 24.90
C LYS A 64 6.04 8.74 23.95
N LYS A 65 5.30 9.84 23.84
CA LYS A 65 4.19 9.94 22.87
C LYS A 65 4.69 9.88 21.43
N ALA A 66 5.77 10.60 21.12
CA ALA A 66 6.40 10.53 19.81
C ALA A 66 6.85 9.11 19.47
N LYS A 67 7.48 8.41 20.45
CA LYS A 67 7.89 7.02 20.28
C LYS A 67 6.69 6.11 19.97
N TRP A 68 5.59 6.25 20.72
CA TRP A 68 4.39 5.44 20.50
C TRP A 68 3.84 5.60 19.08
N TYR A 69 3.71 6.84 18.60
CA TYR A 69 3.23 7.09 17.24
C TYR A 69 4.21 6.58 16.16
N LEU A 70 5.52 6.63 16.44
CA LEU A 70 6.53 6.09 15.53
C LEU A 70 6.43 4.56 15.43
N GLU A 71 6.30 3.88 16.57
CA GLU A 71 6.12 2.42 16.60
C GLU A 71 4.82 2.01 15.89
N HIS A 72 3.71 2.73 16.14
CA HIS A 72 2.43 2.48 15.49
C HIS A 72 2.51 2.69 13.96
N LEU A 73 3.23 3.71 13.50
CA LEU A 73 3.43 3.94 12.07
C LEU A 73 4.28 2.84 11.43
N ILE A 74 5.34 2.39 12.09
CA ILE A 74 6.19 1.28 11.61
C ILE A 74 5.34 0.02 11.44
N ASP A 75 4.60 -0.39 12.46
CA ASP A 75 3.73 -1.58 12.42
C ASP A 75 2.70 -1.48 11.27
N TYR A 76 2.13 -0.29 11.07
CA TYR A 76 1.18 -0.05 9.98
C TYR A 76 1.82 -0.24 8.61
N VAL A 77 2.97 0.40 8.36
CA VAL A 77 3.68 0.32 7.07
C VAL A 77 4.14 -1.12 6.79
N GLU A 78 4.74 -1.81 7.78
CA GLU A 78 5.16 -3.20 7.64
C GLU A 78 3.99 -4.14 7.31
N SER A 79 2.81 -3.90 7.90
CA SER A 79 1.61 -4.70 7.63
C SER A 79 1.06 -4.46 6.22
N THR A 80 1.10 -3.24 5.71
CA THR A 80 0.64 -2.90 4.35
C THR A 80 1.59 -3.42 3.29
N GLU A 81 2.90 -3.27 3.46
CA GLU A 81 3.91 -3.83 2.55
C GLU A 81 3.81 -5.36 2.44
N THR A 82 3.62 -6.05 3.57
CA THR A 82 3.42 -7.51 3.58
C THR A 82 2.17 -7.90 2.81
N THR A 83 1.07 -7.19 2.98
CA THR A 83 -0.20 -7.46 2.30
C THR A 83 -0.09 -7.25 0.80
N GLU A 84 0.56 -6.19 0.34
CA GLU A 84 0.79 -5.91 -1.07
C GLU A 84 1.68 -6.97 -1.73
N THR A 85 2.72 -7.42 -1.04
CA THR A 85 3.60 -8.49 -1.52
C THR A 85 2.83 -9.80 -1.70
N ILE A 86 2.03 -10.21 -0.71
CA ILE A 86 1.19 -11.41 -0.79
C ILE A 86 0.18 -11.31 -1.94
N ALA A 87 -0.50 -10.17 -2.09
CA ALA A 87 -1.46 -9.95 -3.17
C ALA A 87 -0.80 -10.06 -4.55
N SER A 88 0.37 -9.46 -4.74
CA SER A 88 1.15 -9.54 -5.98
C SER A 88 1.57 -10.97 -6.31
N ASP A 89 2.02 -11.74 -5.32
CA ASP A 89 2.45 -13.12 -5.52
C ASP A 89 1.26 -14.07 -5.79
N MET A 90 0.11 -13.81 -5.17
CA MET A 90 -1.14 -14.50 -5.50
C MET A 90 -1.56 -14.22 -6.95
N GLU A 91 -1.55 -12.98 -7.40
CA GLU A 91 -1.91 -12.61 -8.77
C GLU A 91 -1.00 -13.30 -9.79
N LYS A 92 0.31 -13.34 -9.57
CA LYS A 92 1.26 -14.06 -10.41
C LYS A 92 0.95 -15.57 -10.45
N SER A 93 0.62 -16.15 -9.30
CA SER A 93 0.28 -17.57 -9.19
C SER A 93 -1.02 -17.91 -9.93
N PHE A 94 -2.06 -17.08 -9.79
CA PHE A 94 -3.30 -17.24 -10.55
C PHE A 94 -3.10 -17.12 -12.05
N LYS A 95 -2.28 -16.15 -12.49
CA LYS A 95 -1.94 -16.00 -13.90
C LYS A 95 -1.23 -17.24 -14.45
N ALA A 96 -0.23 -17.76 -13.75
CA ALA A 96 0.50 -18.95 -14.16
C ALA A 96 -0.41 -20.17 -14.26
N LEU A 97 -1.33 -20.36 -13.30
CA LEU A 97 -2.32 -21.45 -13.34
C LEU A 97 -3.28 -21.27 -14.54
N HIS A 98 -3.76 -20.05 -14.77
CA HIS A 98 -4.62 -19.77 -15.91
C HIS A 98 -3.94 -20.10 -17.25
N ASP A 99 -2.69 -19.64 -17.43
CA ASP A 99 -1.92 -19.89 -18.63
C ASP A 99 -1.68 -21.40 -18.86
N PHE A 100 -1.40 -22.13 -17.78
CA PHE A 100 -1.26 -23.60 -17.82
C PHE A 100 -2.55 -24.31 -18.24
N LEU A 101 -3.70 -23.91 -17.68
CA LEU A 101 -5.00 -24.47 -18.04
C LEU A 101 -5.36 -24.16 -19.50
N GLN A 102 -5.05 -23.00 -19.99
CA GLN A 102 -5.23 -22.62 -21.39
C GLN A 102 -4.37 -23.49 -22.32
N GLN A 103 -3.12 -23.76 -21.94
CA GLN A 103 -2.24 -24.63 -22.70
C GLN A 103 -2.79 -26.06 -22.77
N LEU A 104 -3.20 -26.65 -21.64
CA LEU A 104 -3.81 -27.99 -21.60
C LEU A 104 -5.07 -28.07 -22.48
N ASN A 105 -5.93 -27.07 -22.44
CA ASN A 105 -7.12 -27.02 -23.24
C ASN A 105 -6.79 -26.99 -24.74
N ASN A 106 -5.81 -26.18 -25.13
CA ASN A 106 -5.37 -26.08 -26.54
C ASN A 106 -4.74 -27.40 -27.02
N GLU A 107 -3.92 -28.06 -26.22
CA GLU A 107 -3.34 -29.37 -26.56
C GLU A 107 -4.43 -30.43 -26.74
N THR A 108 -5.42 -30.48 -25.85
CA THR A 108 -6.55 -31.41 -25.92
C THR A 108 -7.39 -31.15 -27.19
N VAL A 109 -7.76 -29.90 -27.46
CA VAL A 109 -8.56 -29.54 -28.64
C VAL A 109 -7.82 -29.84 -29.93
N ASN A 110 -6.52 -29.60 -30.01
CA ASN A 110 -5.71 -29.91 -31.18
C ASN A 110 -5.56 -31.43 -31.34
N GLY A 111 -5.37 -32.17 -30.26
CA GLY A 111 -5.35 -33.65 -30.29
C GLY A 111 -6.64 -34.25 -30.87
N PHE A 112 -7.81 -33.76 -30.46
CA PHE A 112 -9.10 -34.19 -31.04
C PHE A 112 -9.25 -33.81 -32.50
N LYS A 113 -8.80 -32.64 -32.92
CA LYS A 113 -8.84 -32.24 -34.32
C LYS A 113 -7.99 -33.16 -35.23
N ASP A 114 -6.79 -33.47 -34.76
CA ASP A 114 -5.87 -34.37 -35.48
C ASP A 114 -6.42 -35.81 -35.56
N GLU A 115 -7.16 -36.25 -34.55
CA GLU A 115 -7.83 -37.56 -34.55
C GLU A 115 -9.01 -37.59 -35.54
N ILE A 116 -9.84 -36.57 -35.54
CA ILE A 116 -10.95 -36.42 -36.52
C ILE A 116 -10.43 -36.36 -37.96
N GLU A 117 -9.33 -35.63 -38.22
CA GLU A 117 -8.73 -35.56 -39.55
C GLU A 117 -8.14 -36.91 -40.02
N ARG A 118 -7.51 -37.67 -39.09
CA ARG A 118 -7.05 -39.06 -39.38
C ARG A 118 -8.19 -39.99 -39.71
N ASP A 119 -9.31 -39.92 -39.00
CA ASP A 119 -10.50 -40.74 -39.25
C ASP A 119 -11.15 -40.41 -40.59
N LYS A 120 -11.15 -39.17 -41.03
CA LYS A 120 -11.61 -38.78 -42.37
C LYS A 120 -10.74 -39.38 -43.48
N HIS A 121 -9.46 -39.51 -43.30
CA HIS A 121 -8.52 -40.13 -44.26
C HIS A 121 -8.62 -41.66 -44.28
N ASN A 122 -9.01 -42.26 -43.14
CA ASN A 122 -9.25 -43.71 -42.97
C ASN A 122 -10.70 -44.13 -43.31
N ASN A 123 -11.52 -43.19 -43.82
CA ASN A 123 -12.85 -43.54 -44.24
C ASN A 123 -12.71 -44.52 -45.43
N TYR A 124 -12.90 -45.78 -45.08
CA TYR A 124 -13.01 -46.88 -46.07
C TYR A 124 -13.98 -46.44 -47.14
N ASP A 125 -13.56 -46.59 -48.41
CA ASP A 125 -14.43 -46.32 -49.55
C ASP A 125 -15.64 -47.29 -49.46
N LEU A 126 -16.74 -46.81 -48.87
CA LEU A 126 -18.00 -47.57 -48.71
C LEU A 126 -18.58 -48.02 -50.07
N ASN A 127 -18.02 -47.55 -51.18
CA ASN A 127 -18.41 -47.94 -52.51
C ASN A 127 -17.80 -49.34 -52.87
N GLU A 128 -16.77 -49.82 -52.20
CA GLU A 128 -16.21 -51.17 -52.46
C GLU A 128 -16.98 -52.31 -51.78
N ILE A 129 -17.84 -51.99 -50.79
CA ILE A 129 -18.53 -53.04 -49.98
C ILE A 129 -19.84 -53.49 -50.62
N TRP A 130 -20.37 -52.82 -51.61
CA TRP A 130 -21.71 -53.09 -52.15
C TRP A 130 -21.73 -53.74 -53.53
N PHE A 131 -20.60 -54.20 -54.05
CA PHE A 131 -20.55 -54.89 -55.37
C PHE A 131 -19.99 -56.29 -55.25
N TYR A 132 -20.61 -57.13 -54.39
CA TYR A 132 -20.53 -58.60 -54.53
C TYR A 132 -21.88 -59.20 -54.20
#